data_a0d68c753fb6370cb1525ff5646b5524
#
_entry.id   a0d68c753fb6370cb1525ff5646b5524
#
_cell.length_a   1.000
_cell.length_b   1.000
_cell.length_c   1.000
_cell.angle_alpha   90.00
_cell.angle_beta   90.00
_cell.angle_gamma   90.00
#
_symmetry.space_group_name_H-M   'P 1'
#
loop_
_entity.id
_entity.type
_entity.pdbx_description
1 polymer ?
#
loop_
_entity_poly.entity_id
_entity_poly.type
_entity_poly.pdbx_seq_one_letter_code
_entity_poly.pdbx_strand_id
1 'polypeptide(L)'
;MTLLELFLTFFKIGLFTFGGGYGMIPLIQQEVTSHGWLDAETLYSYIGICESTPGPIAVNMATFIGASQAGYVGAMCATLGVVLPSFIIILLIAAVLRQFRRNRYVGAALSGIKPVVAGMISATGLCTWLRCLSMDPDVLAGYSVDVRQAAIAILLLVSSLVWVKGFKRRFSPILLILLSAGLGIAMYG
;
A
#
# COMPACT_ATOMS: atom_id res chain seq x y z
N MET A 1 22.40 -17.92 9.81
CA MET A 1 21.63 -17.32 8.71
C MET A 1 22.57 -16.89 7.60
N THR A 2 22.34 -17.33 6.38
CA THR A 2 23.17 -16.93 5.23
C THR A 2 22.50 -15.79 4.48
N LEU A 3 23.30 -14.82 3.98
CA LEU A 3 22.78 -13.71 3.13
C LEU A 3 22.02 -14.24 1.91
N LEU A 4 22.42 -15.42 1.42
CA LEU A 4 21.75 -16.09 0.31
C LEU A 4 20.35 -16.56 0.68
N GLU A 5 20.18 -17.11 1.87
CA GLU A 5 18.87 -17.53 2.39
C GLU A 5 17.92 -16.32 2.49
N LEU A 6 18.40 -15.21 3.05
CA LEU A 6 17.63 -13.96 3.14
C LEU A 6 17.23 -13.46 1.75
N PHE A 7 18.17 -13.43 0.81
CA PHE A 7 17.89 -13.02 -0.57
C PHE A 7 16.85 -13.92 -1.24
N LEU A 8 17.01 -15.24 -1.16
CA LEU A 8 16.10 -16.21 -1.80
C LEU A 8 14.69 -16.16 -1.21
N THR A 9 14.57 -15.99 0.10
CA THR A 9 13.27 -15.85 0.75
C THR A 9 12.54 -14.59 0.26
N PHE A 10 13.20 -13.45 0.24
CA PHE A 10 12.59 -12.22 -0.28
C PHE A 10 12.39 -12.23 -1.79
N PHE A 11 13.23 -12.95 -2.53
CA PHE A 11 13.03 -13.19 -3.96
C PHE A 11 11.75 -14.02 -4.21
N LYS A 12 11.55 -15.08 -3.45
CA LYS A 12 10.33 -15.90 -3.47
C LYS A 12 9.09 -15.05 -3.15
N ILE A 13 9.16 -14.23 -2.10
CA ILE A 13 8.07 -13.32 -1.72
C ILE A 13 7.76 -12.36 -2.88
N GLY A 14 8.77 -11.73 -3.46
CA GLY A 14 8.59 -10.80 -4.59
C GLY A 14 8.06 -11.45 -5.87
N LEU A 15 8.36 -12.74 -6.07
CA LEU A 15 7.92 -13.50 -7.26
C LEU A 15 6.46 -13.96 -7.16
N PHE A 16 6.04 -14.43 -5.99
CA PHE A 16 4.74 -15.09 -5.79
C PHE A 16 3.63 -14.16 -5.27
N THR A 17 3.95 -12.93 -4.93
CA THR A 17 2.94 -12.01 -4.41
C THR A 17 2.33 -11.15 -5.51
N PHE A 18 1.02 -11.24 -5.62
CA PHE A 18 0.21 -10.43 -6.53
C PHE A 18 -0.71 -9.51 -5.71
N GLY A 19 -0.89 -8.26 -6.15
CA GLY A 19 -1.90 -7.38 -5.56
C GLY A 19 -1.40 -6.24 -4.68
N GLY A 20 -0.07 -6.06 -4.54
CA GLY A 20 0.51 -4.91 -3.84
C GLY A 20 0.99 -5.21 -2.41
N GLY A 21 1.52 -4.18 -1.73
CA GLY A 21 2.28 -4.31 -0.49
C GLY A 21 1.54 -5.01 0.65
N TYR A 22 0.26 -4.74 0.84
CA TYR A 22 -0.54 -5.40 1.88
C TYR A 22 -0.75 -6.89 1.64
N GLY A 23 -0.88 -7.32 0.37
CA GLY A 23 -0.99 -8.74 0.01
C GLY A 23 0.28 -9.54 0.32
N MET A 24 1.42 -8.87 0.49
CA MET A 24 2.69 -9.50 0.87
C MET A 24 2.83 -9.77 2.37
N ILE A 25 2.11 -9.04 3.22
CA ILE A 25 2.26 -9.12 4.68
C ILE A 25 2.09 -10.54 5.21
N PRO A 26 1.02 -11.30 4.86
CA PRO A 26 0.85 -12.68 5.35
C PRO A 26 1.99 -13.60 4.94
N LEU A 27 2.51 -13.45 3.71
CA LEU A 27 3.61 -14.28 3.22
C LEU A 27 4.92 -13.92 3.90
N ILE A 28 5.19 -12.64 4.11
CA ILE A 28 6.36 -12.18 4.88
C ILE A 28 6.27 -12.72 6.31
N GLN A 29 5.12 -12.63 6.95
CA GLN A 29 4.89 -13.14 8.30
C GLN A 29 5.16 -14.64 8.37
N GLN A 30 4.63 -15.42 7.44
CA GLN A 30 4.85 -16.87 7.38
C GLN A 30 6.33 -17.20 7.22
N GLU A 31 7.04 -16.59 6.29
CA GLU A 31 8.45 -16.87 6.04
C GLU A 31 9.34 -16.44 7.21
N VAL A 32 9.12 -15.25 7.77
CA VAL A 32 9.89 -14.71 8.90
C VAL A 32 9.71 -15.56 10.15
N THR A 33 8.48 -16.00 10.44
CA THR A 33 8.18 -16.86 11.59
C THR A 33 8.74 -18.27 11.40
N SER A 34 8.61 -18.84 10.20
CA SER A 34 9.11 -20.19 9.91
C SER A 34 10.64 -20.29 10.01
N HIS A 35 11.34 -19.21 9.70
CA HIS A 35 12.80 -19.14 9.83
C HIS A 35 13.24 -18.68 11.24
N GLY A 36 12.32 -18.31 12.12
CA GLY A 36 12.63 -17.81 13.46
C GLY A 36 13.43 -16.50 13.48
N TRP A 37 13.25 -15.66 12.45
CA TRP A 37 14.01 -14.41 12.32
C TRP A 37 13.50 -13.32 13.27
N LEU A 38 12.19 -13.25 13.45
CA LEU A 38 11.54 -12.31 14.37
C LEU A 38 10.35 -12.99 15.05
N ASP A 39 10.06 -12.55 16.25
CA ASP A 39 8.81 -12.84 16.94
C ASP A 39 7.65 -12.01 16.36
N ALA A 40 6.41 -12.45 16.63
CA ALA A 40 5.23 -11.83 16.07
C ALA A 40 5.06 -10.38 16.52
N GLU A 41 5.40 -10.05 17.76
CA GLU A 41 5.27 -8.70 18.32
C GLU A 41 6.20 -7.70 17.61
N THR A 42 7.46 -8.07 17.42
CA THR A 42 8.44 -7.27 16.68
C THR A 42 8.01 -7.09 15.23
N LEU A 43 7.46 -8.13 14.60
CA LEU A 43 6.97 -8.06 13.23
C LEU A 43 5.81 -7.08 13.09
N TYR A 44 4.84 -7.08 14.01
CA TYR A 44 3.74 -6.10 13.99
C TYR A 44 4.24 -4.67 14.20
N SER A 45 5.26 -4.48 15.05
CA SER A 45 5.90 -3.18 15.22
C SER A 45 6.55 -2.70 13.92
N TYR A 46 7.21 -3.59 13.18
CA TYR A 46 7.80 -3.27 11.86
C TYR A 46 6.75 -2.92 10.82
N ILE A 47 5.60 -3.60 10.81
CA ILE A 47 4.47 -3.25 9.93
C ILE A 47 4.04 -1.80 10.21
N GLY A 48 3.82 -1.43 11.47
CA GLY A 48 3.44 -0.06 11.85
C GLY A 48 4.45 1.00 11.41
N ILE A 49 5.76 0.72 11.56
CA ILE A 49 6.83 1.60 11.09
C ILE A 49 6.81 1.73 9.56
N CYS A 50 6.63 0.61 8.85
CA CYS A 50 6.59 0.58 7.39
C CYS A 50 5.37 1.33 6.82
N GLU A 51 4.23 1.29 7.51
CA GLU A 51 3.04 2.06 7.15
C GLU A 51 3.25 3.57 7.32
N SER A 52 4.00 3.97 8.33
CA SER A 52 4.35 5.37 8.60
C SER A 52 5.45 5.88 7.67
N THR A 53 6.19 4.99 7.02
CA THR A 53 7.33 5.34 6.15
C THR A 53 6.84 5.48 4.70
N PRO A 54 7.08 6.63 4.04
CA PRO A 54 6.66 6.80 2.65
C PRO A 54 7.42 5.83 1.73
N GLY A 55 6.68 4.98 1.02
CA GLY A 55 7.25 3.98 0.09
C GLY A 55 6.43 2.70 0.01
N PRO A 56 6.83 1.75 -0.85
CA PRO A 56 6.19 0.45 -0.92
C PRO A 56 6.42 -0.34 0.38
N ILE A 57 5.34 -0.71 1.07
CA ILE A 57 5.40 -1.43 2.37
C ILE A 57 6.29 -2.67 2.29
N ALA A 58 6.17 -3.47 1.23
CA ALA A 58 6.96 -4.68 1.06
C ALA A 58 8.47 -4.41 0.97
N VAL A 59 8.87 -3.33 0.30
CA VAL A 59 10.29 -2.92 0.19
C VAL A 59 10.79 -2.42 1.54
N ASN A 60 9.98 -1.62 2.23
CA ASN A 60 10.31 -1.14 3.57
C ASN A 60 10.48 -2.30 4.55
N MET A 61 9.53 -3.26 4.56
CA MET A 61 9.62 -4.47 5.40
C MET A 61 10.85 -5.31 5.07
N ALA A 62 11.14 -5.55 3.80
CA ALA A 62 12.35 -6.27 3.39
C ALA A 62 13.63 -5.59 3.89
N THR A 63 13.68 -4.27 3.79
CA THR A 63 14.82 -3.47 4.26
C THR A 63 14.97 -3.56 5.78
N PHE A 64 13.88 -3.39 6.55
CA PHE A 64 13.91 -3.47 8.01
C PHE A 64 14.26 -4.86 8.51
N ILE A 65 13.62 -5.90 7.97
CA ILE A 65 13.91 -7.29 8.35
C ILE A 65 15.34 -7.66 7.97
N GLY A 66 15.77 -7.29 6.77
CA GLY A 66 17.15 -7.50 6.33
C GLY A 66 18.17 -6.81 7.24
N ALA A 67 17.89 -5.57 7.62
CA ALA A 67 18.74 -4.80 8.53
C ALA A 67 18.83 -5.43 9.93
N SER A 68 17.72 -5.92 10.47
CA SER A 68 17.70 -6.59 11.78
C SER A 68 18.48 -7.89 11.79
N GLN A 69 18.54 -8.60 10.65
CA GLN A 69 19.18 -9.91 10.56
C GLN A 69 20.68 -9.85 10.24
N ALA A 70 21.11 -8.95 9.37
CA ALA A 70 22.51 -8.89 8.91
C ALA A 70 22.98 -7.43 8.63
N GLY A 71 22.43 -6.46 9.34
CA GLY A 71 22.80 -5.05 9.20
C GLY A 71 22.61 -4.51 7.79
N TYR A 72 23.46 -3.59 7.37
CA TYR A 72 23.32 -2.92 6.06
C TYR A 72 23.37 -3.88 4.87
N VAL A 73 24.20 -4.92 4.95
CA VAL A 73 24.33 -5.93 3.88
C VAL A 73 23.06 -6.76 3.79
N GLY A 74 22.46 -7.13 4.94
CA GLY A 74 21.17 -7.82 4.97
C GLY A 74 20.05 -6.98 4.40
N ALA A 75 20.00 -5.68 4.72
CA ALA A 75 19.04 -4.75 4.14
C ALA A 75 19.13 -4.70 2.62
N MET A 76 20.34 -4.57 2.07
CA MET A 76 20.57 -4.58 0.62
C MET A 76 20.14 -5.89 -0.02
N CYS A 77 20.53 -7.03 0.55
CA CYS A 77 20.18 -8.35 0.03
C CYS A 77 18.67 -8.60 0.01
N ALA A 78 17.96 -8.30 1.11
CA ALA A 78 16.52 -8.49 1.20
C ALA A 78 15.77 -7.55 0.24
N THR A 79 16.18 -6.27 0.17
CA THR A 79 15.57 -5.29 -0.72
C THR A 79 15.76 -5.66 -2.19
N LEU A 80 16.97 -6.05 -2.59
CA LEU A 80 17.22 -6.56 -3.94
C LEU A 80 16.43 -7.84 -4.22
N GLY A 81 16.34 -8.72 -3.24
CA GLY A 81 15.54 -9.95 -3.34
C GLY A 81 14.08 -9.65 -3.71
N VAL A 82 13.41 -8.74 -3.00
CA VAL A 82 12.00 -8.45 -3.24
C VAL A 82 11.74 -7.67 -4.54
N VAL A 83 12.69 -6.82 -4.97
CA VAL A 83 12.51 -5.94 -6.15
C VAL A 83 12.88 -6.65 -7.45
N LEU A 84 13.94 -7.48 -7.46
CA LEU A 84 14.47 -8.09 -8.67
C LEU A 84 13.46 -8.92 -9.47
N PRO A 85 12.63 -9.81 -8.87
CA PRO A 85 11.67 -10.59 -9.62
C PRO A 85 10.69 -9.72 -10.40
N SER A 86 10.11 -8.74 -9.72
CA SER A 86 9.17 -7.80 -10.33
C SER A 86 9.82 -6.99 -11.45
N PHE A 87 11.05 -6.54 -11.26
CA PHE A 87 11.80 -5.80 -12.26
C PHE A 87 12.08 -6.64 -13.51
N ILE A 88 12.55 -7.90 -13.33
CA ILE A 88 12.82 -8.82 -14.43
C ILE A 88 11.53 -9.12 -15.21
N ILE A 89 10.42 -9.43 -14.51
CA ILE A 89 9.13 -9.72 -15.13
C ILE A 89 8.62 -8.52 -15.94
N ILE A 90 8.71 -7.31 -15.39
CA ILE A 90 8.28 -6.09 -16.09
C ILE A 90 9.13 -5.84 -17.34
N LEU A 91 10.43 -6.05 -17.27
CA LEU A 91 11.33 -5.92 -18.44
C LEU A 91 10.98 -6.93 -19.53
N LEU A 92 10.75 -8.19 -19.16
CA LEU A 92 10.37 -9.23 -20.11
C LEU A 92 9.02 -8.91 -20.77
N ILE A 93 8.04 -8.50 -19.97
CA ILE A 93 6.72 -8.10 -20.49
C ILE A 93 6.87 -6.89 -21.40
N ALA A 94 7.63 -5.88 -21.02
CA ALA A 94 7.86 -4.68 -21.83
C ALA A 94 8.53 -5.01 -23.18
N ALA A 95 9.51 -5.91 -23.19
CA ALA A 95 10.18 -6.36 -24.40
C ALA A 95 9.19 -7.07 -25.35
N VAL A 96 8.39 -8.00 -24.80
CA VAL A 96 7.37 -8.73 -25.57
C VAL A 96 6.26 -7.78 -26.06
N LEU A 97 5.75 -6.93 -25.18
CA LEU A 97 4.66 -6.01 -25.47
C LEU A 97 5.05 -4.98 -26.54
N ARG A 98 6.32 -4.56 -26.57
CA ARG A 98 6.84 -3.66 -27.61
C ARG A 98 6.65 -4.23 -29.01
N GLN A 99 6.83 -5.54 -29.17
CA GLN A 99 6.67 -6.23 -30.44
C GLN A 99 5.19 -6.37 -30.84
N PHE A 100 4.30 -6.55 -29.87
CA PHE A 100 2.85 -6.76 -30.06
C PHE A 100 2.01 -5.49 -29.94
N ARG A 101 2.59 -4.32 -29.66
CA ARG A 101 1.88 -3.05 -29.45
C ARG A 101 1.06 -2.60 -30.68
N ARG A 102 1.39 -3.08 -31.89
CA ARG A 102 0.64 -2.84 -33.13
C ARG A 102 -0.56 -3.80 -33.31
N ASN A 103 -0.68 -4.82 -32.46
CA ASN A 103 -1.75 -5.78 -32.56
C ASN A 103 -3.06 -5.22 -31.96
N ARG A 104 -4.13 -5.21 -32.78
CA ARG A 104 -5.45 -4.70 -32.40
C ARG A 104 -6.01 -5.36 -31.13
N TYR A 105 -5.77 -6.66 -30.97
CA TYR A 105 -6.27 -7.43 -29.81
C TYR A 105 -5.56 -7.01 -28.51
N VAL A 106 -4.25 -6.79 -28.56
CA VAL A 106 -3.48 -6.32 -27.40
C VAL A 106 -3.91 -4.90 -27.00
N GLY A 107 -4.13 -4.02 -28.00
CA GLY A 107 -4.65 -2.69 -27.75
C GLY A 107 -6.04 -2.69 -27.11
N ALA A 108 -6.94 -3.55 -27.58
CA ALA A 108 -8.28 -3.71 -27.01
C ALA A 108 -8.23 -4.25 -25.57
N ALA A 109 -7.41 -5.28 -25.29
CA ALA A 109 -7.24 -5.83 -23.96
C ALA A 109 -6.70 -4.79 -22.96
N LEU A 110 -5.65 -4.04 -23.34
CA LEU A 110 -5.10 -2.98 -22.50
C LEU A 110 -6.11 -1.84 -22.27
N SER A 111 -6.93 -1.52 -23.25
CA SER A 111 -7.99 -0.52 -23.11
C SER A 111 -9.11 -0.98 -22.17
N GLY A 112 -9.41 -2.29 -22.15
CA GLY A 112 -10.37 -2.89 -21.21
C GLY A 112 -9.89 -2.93 -19.76
N ILE A 113 -8.58 -3.06 -19.53
CA ILE A 113 -8.01 -3.08 -18.17
C ILE A 113 -8.14 -1.71 -17.47
N LYS A 114 -8.01 -0.61 -18.20
CA LYS A 114 -8.06 0.74 -17.62
C LYS A 114 -9.30 1.02 -16.77
N PRO A 115 -10.55 0.81 -17.28
CA PRO A 115 -11.74 1.05 -16.47
C PRO A 115 -11.87 0.08 -15.31
N VAL A 116 -11.38 -1.16 -15.44
CA VAL A 116 -11.38 -2.14 -14.34
C VAL A 116 -10.49 -1.66 -13.19
N VAL A 117 -9.26 -1.25 -13.49
CA VAL A 117 -8.34 -0.70 -12.48
C VAL A 117 -8.92 0.56 -11.83
N ALA A 118 -9.49 1.47 -12.63
CA ALA A 118 -10.15 2.65 -12.08
C ALA A 118 -11.32 2.28 -11.16
N GLY A 119 -12.13 1.29 -11.54
CA GLY A 119 -13.21 0.75 -10.70
C GLY A 119 -12.70 0.16 -9.39
N MET A 120 -11.64 -0.64 -9.44
CA MET A 120 -11.03 -1.22 -8.24
C MET A 120 -10.50 -0.16 -7.28
N ILE A 121 -9.79 0.85 -7.79
CA ILE A 121 -9.27 1.96 -6.96
C ILE A 121 -10.43 2.74 -6.34
N SER A 122 -11.47 3.03 -7.12
CA SER A 122 -12.65 3.74 -6.62
C SER A 122 -13.41 2.94 -5.57
N ALA A 123 -13.58 1.63 -5.78
CA ALA A 123 -14.21 0.73 -4.81
C ALA A 123 -13.43 0.65 -3.51
N THR A 124 -12.10 0.49 -3.59
CA THR A 124 -11.23 0.46 -2.40
C THR A 124 -11.30 1.79 -1.65
N GLY A 125 -11.24 2.91 -2.36
CA GLY A 125 -11.36 4.25 -1.76
C GLY A 125 -12.71 4.44 -1.06
N LEU A 126 -13.81 4.01 -1.68
CA LEU A 126 -15.15 4.06 -1.09
C LEU A 126 -15.26 3.16 0.14
N CYS A 127 -14.77 1.92 0.06
CA CYS A 127 -14.76 1.00 1.21
C CYS A 127 -13.95 1.55 2.37
N THR A 128 -12.76 2.10 2.10
CA THR A 128 -11.92 2.72 3.14
C THR A 128 -12.63 3.91 3.77
N TRP A 129 -13.25 4.76 2.94
CA TRP A 129 -14.03 5.91 3.43
C TRP A 129 -15.21 5.50 4.31
N LEU A 130 -15.97 4.47 3.89
CA LEU A 130 -17.07 3.92 4.70
C LEU A 130 -16.57 3.31 6.02
N ARG A 131 -15.44 2.61 6.02
CA ARG A 131 -14.81 2.10 7.25
C ARG A 131 -14.40 3.21 8.21
N CYS A 132 -13.85 4.31 7.70
CA CYS A 132 -13.49 5.46 8.52
C CYS A 132 -14.72 6.16 9.15
N LEU A 133 -15.91 6.02 8.55
CA LEU A 133 -17.15 6.57 9.10
C LEU A 133 -17.84 5.62 10.09
N SER A 134 -17.49 4.33 10.10
CA SER A 134 -18.09 3.31 10.97
C SER A 134 -17.14 3.00 12.13
N MET A 135 -17.63 3.05 13.37
CA MET A 135 -16.87 2.66 14.56
C MET A 135 -16.71 1.14 14.69
N ASP A 136 -17.47 0.32 13.95
CA ASP A 136 -17.39 -1.13 14.01
C ASP A 136 -16.43 -1.70 12.96
N PRO A 137 -15.47 -2.57 13.36
CA PRO A 137 -14.57 -3.24 12.43
C PRO A 137 -15.29 -4.24 11.51
N ASP A 138 -16.47 -4.72 11.88
CA ASP A 138 -17.29 -5.64 11.08
C ASP A 138 -18.35 -4.85 10.28
N VAL A 139 -18.03 -4.51 9.05
CA VAL A 139 -18.89 -3.75 8.11
C VAL A 139 -20.23 -4.44 7.82
N LEU A 140 -20.43 -5.67 8.27
CA LEU A 140 -21.66 -6.47 8.06
C LEU A 140 -22.62 -6.47 9.26
N ALA A 141 -22.27 -5.91 10.43
CA ALA A 141 -23.04 -6.07 11.66
C ALA A 141 -23.88 -4.85 12.10
N GLY A 142 -23.89 -3.76 11.34
CA GLY A 142 -24.73 -2.60 11.61
C GLY A 142 -23.97 -1.27 11.58
N TYR A 143 -24.43 -0.35 10.74
CA TYR A 143 -23.83 0.97 10.58
C TYR A 143 -24.14 1.86 11.78
N SER A 144 -23.23 1.98 12.71
CA SER A 144 -23.23 3.11 13.65
C SER A 144 -22.29 4.19 13.12
N VAL A 145 -22.84 5.17 12.42
CA VAL A 145 -22.07 6.32 11.93
C VAL A 145 -21.81 7.27 13.09
N ASP A 146 -20.54 7.49 13.44
CA ASP A 146 -20.21 8.57 14.37
C ASP A 146 -20.47 9.93 13.68
N VAL A 147 -21.44 10.65 14.22
CA VAL A 147 -21.87 11.97 13.71
C VAL A 147 -20.68 12.95 13.64
N ARG A 148 -19.70 12.83 14.56
CA ARG A 148 -18.51 13.69 14.58
C ARG A 148 -17.61 13.40 13.39
N GLN A 149 -17.34 12.12 13.09
CA GLN A 149 -16.53 11.70 11.94
C GLN A 149 -17.20 12.10 10.62
N ALA A 150 -18.52 11.90 10.52
CA ALA A 150 -19.29 12.33 9.35
C ALA A 150 -19.22 13.85 9.16
N ALA A 151 -19.33 14.62 10.24
CA ALA A 151 -19.22 16.08 10.18
C ALA A 151 -17.84 16.54 9.70
N ILE A 152 -16.76 15.96 10.21
CA ILE A 152 -15.39 16.24 9.75
C ILE A 152 -15.23 15.91 8.26
N ALA A 153 -15.69 14.74 7.83
CA ALA A 153 -15.60 14.32 6.44
C ALA A 153 -16.36 15.25 5.49
N ILE A 154 -17.58 15.65 5.85
CA ILE A 154 -18.39 16.61 5.09
C ILE A 154 -17.70 17.98 5.02
N LEU A 155 -17.16 18.46 6.14
CA LEU A 155 -16.49 19.76 6.23
C LEU A 155 -15.22 19.79 5.37
N LEU A 156 -14.45 18.70 5.35
CA LEU A 156 -13.27 18.54 4.49
C LEU A 156 -13.67 18.46 3.00
N LEU A 157 -14.73 17.74 2.67
CA LEU A 157 -15.28 17.69 1.31
C LEU A 157 -15.72 19.07 0.82
N VAL A 158 -16.50 19.78 1.62
CA VAL A 158 -16.98 21.12 1.28
C VAL A 158 -15.81 22.08 1.13
N SER A 159 -14.84 22.07 2.07
CA SER A 159 -13.66 22.93 2.00
C SER A 159 -12.83 22.68 0.74
N SER A 160 -12.65 21.41 0.35
CA SER A 160 -11.92 21.05 -0.87
C SER A 160 -12.64 21.49 -2.12
N LEU A 161 -13.97 21.35 -2.19
CA LEU A 161 -14.80 21.77 -3.31
C LEU A 161 -14.82 23.31 -3.47
N VAL A 162 -14.94 24.05 -2.36
CA VAL A 162 -14.90 25.51 -2.33
C VAL A 162 -13.55 26.02 -2.81
N TRP A 163 -12.46 25.39 -2.33
CA TRP A 163 -11.11 25.75 -2.74
C TRP A 163 -10.86 25.53 -4.23
N VAL A 164 -11.26 24.37 -4.75
CA VAL A 164 -11.10 24.04 -6.18
C VAL A 164 -11.90 25.00 -7.07
N LYS A 165 -13.13 25.40 -6.65
CA LYS A 165 -13.95 26.36 -7.37
C LYS A 165 -13.43 27.79 -7.26
N GLY A 166 -12.93 28.19 -6.07
CA GLY A 166 -12.51 29.57 -5.80
C GLY A 166 -11.13 29.89 -6.38
N PHE A 167 -10.16 29.02 -6.22
CA PHE A 167 -8.76 29.30 -6.59
C PHE A 167 -8.31 28.62 -7.89
N LYS A 168 -9.14 27.77 -8.54
CA LYS A 168 -8.79 26.99 -9.75
C LYS A 168 -7.45 26.21 -9.61
N ARG A 169 -6.94 26.02 -8.40
CA ARG A 169 -5.74 25.27 -8.09
C ARG A 169 -6.10 23.99 -7.33
N ARG A 170 -5.34 22.92 -7.56
CA ARG A 170 -5.51 21.66 -6.83
C ARG A 170 -5.18 21.88 -5.35
N PHE A 171 -6.06 21.41 -4.48
CA PHE A 171 -5.83 21.43 -3.03
C PHE A 171 -4.62 20.53 -2.71
N SER A 172 -3.66 21.05 -1.95
CA SER A 172 -2.50 20.25 -1.54
C SER A 172 -2.95 19.15 -0.56
N PRO A 173 -2.62 17.86 -0.80
CA PRO A 173 -2.95 16.78 0.12
C PRO A 173 -2.42 17.01 1.53
N ILE A 174 -1.24 17.63 1.65
CA ILE A 174 -0.61 17.96 2.95
C ILE A 174 -1.48 18.92 3.75
N LEU A 175 -2.02 19.94 3.12
CA LEU A 175 -2.86 20.93 3.78
C LEU A 175 -4.19 20.32 4.24
N LEU A 176 -4.71 19.36 3.49
CA LEU A 176 -5.92 18.61 3.83
C LEU A 176 -5.68 17.71 5.07
N ILE A 177 -4.51 17.06 5.15
CA ILE A 177 -4.10 16.26 6.31
C ILE A 177 -3.95 17.15 7.55
N LEU A 178 -3.29 18.30 7.45
CA LEU A 178 -3.13 19.23 8.57
C LEU A 178 -4.46 19.79 9.07
N LEU A 179 -5.37 20.13 8.16
CA LEU A 179 -6.72 20.58 8.53
C LEU A 179 -7.51 19.46 9.21
N SER A 180 -7.45 18.22 8.69
CA SER A 180 -8.15 17.10 9.31
C SER A 180 -7.61 16.77 10.70
N ALA A 181 -6.28 16.87 10.89
CA ALA A 181 -5.65 16.69 12.20
C ALA A 181 -6.09 17.77 13.19
N GLY A 182 -6.10 19.04 12.77
CA GLY A 182 -6.58 20.15 13.62
C GLY A 182 -8.04 20.00 14.01
N LEU A 183 -8.91 19.62 13.08
CA LEU A 183 -10.33 19.35 13.36
C LEU A 183 -10.52 18.13 14.26
N GLY A 184 -9.71 17.08 14.07
CA GLY A 184 -9.71 15.89 14.91
C GLY A 184 -9.39 16.23 16.36
N ILE A 185 -8.30 16.99 16.60
CA ILE A 185 -7.92 17.46 17.94
C ILE A 185 -9.04 18.33 18.57
N ALA A 186 -9.65 19.21 17.80
CA ALA A 186 -10.70 20.09 18.30
C ALA A 186 -12.01 19.37 18.67
N MET A 187 -12.31 18.23 18.05
CA MET A 187 -13.57 17.50 18.27
C MET A 187 -13.43 16.27 19.19
N TYR A 188 -12.23 15.74 19.36
CA TYR A 188 -11.93 14.55 20.18
C TYR A 188 -10.97 14.83 21.35
N GLY A 189 -10.24 15.96 21.35
CA GLY A 189 -9.41 16.44 22.47
C GLY A 189 -10.25 17.25 23.43
#